data_c642ad2f6765de6ee676e24e24a42919
#
_entry.id   c642ad2f6765de6ee676e24e24a42919
#
_cell.length_a   1.000
_cell.length_b   1.000
_cell.length_c   1.000
_cell.angle_alpha   90.00
_cell.angle_beta   90.00
_cell.angle_gamma   90.00
#
_symmetry.space_group_name_H-M   'P 1'
#
loop_
_entity.id
_entity.type
_entity.pdbx_description
1 polymer ?
#
loop_
_entity_poly.entity_id
_entity_poly.type
_entity_poly.pdbx_seq_one_letter_code
_entity_poly.pdbx_strand_id
1 'polypeptide(L)'
;MDSPVIPFDVLSYRSAEQAGYKAGTVSARPAVATHPCTCPFKRKVKTPRGWMTVPCGRCLYCAQHKSNDWTTRCYCEMSVSSRTFFVTLTYDDSHKESINKETLQRFFKRLRKYGLQFRYIALAEYGPRSLRPHYHILFFLRSDRYFTSPAVFERFLNVAWHAGHIQAKEPEKQHIKYICSYDKKMYLSTPTWKLYSLKPGIGTNNEMSARILAEFLDTGVFTPKI
;
A
#
# COMPACT_ATOMS: atom_id res chain seq x y z
N MET A 1 -9.34 26.38 7.19
CA MET A 1 -10.04 25.39 6.33
C MET A 1 -9.66 24.02 6.86
N ASP A 2 -10.57 23.43 7.60
CA ASP A 2 -10.32 22.24 8.40
C ASP A 2 -10.11 21.01 7.51
N SER A 3 -8.98 20.32 7.75
CA SER A 3 -8.70 19.04 7.10
C SER A 3 -9.74 18.02 7.56
N PRO A 4 -10.33 17.22 6.66
CA PRO A 4 -11.29 16.21 7.06
C PRO A 4 -10.59 15.15 7.92
N VAL A 5 -10.91 15.11 9.19
CA VAL A 5 -10.60 14.02 10.11
C VAL A 5 -11.32 12.79 9.56
N ILE A 6 -10.58 11.74 9.19
CA ILE A 6 -11.17 10.46 8.83
C ILE A 6 -11.49 9.77 10.15
N PRO A 7 -12.75 9.61 10.55
CA PRO A 7 -13.06 8.88 11.76
C PRO A 7 -12.66 7.40 11.54
N PHE A 8 -11.69 6.96 12.33
CA PHE A 8 -11.41 5.55 12.49
C PHE A 8 -12.45 5.00 13.44
N ASP A 9 -13.27 4.06 12.98
CA ASP A 9 -14.33 3.51 13.83
C ASP A 9 -13.72 2.62 14.93
N VAL A 10 -13.61 3.20 16.11
CA VAL A 10 -13.06 2.62 17.34
C VAL A 10 -13.84 1.39 17.81
N LEU A 11 -15.13 1.31 17.47
CA LEU A 11 -16.00 0.21 17.89
C LEU A 11 -15.57 -1.13 17.29
N SER A 12 -14.89 -1.12 16.12
CA SER A 12 -14.37 -2.34 15.50
C SER A 12 -13.18 -2.95 16.23
N TYR A 13 -12.42 -2.14 16.98
CA TYR A 13 -11.26 -2.63 17.76
C TYR A 13 -11.67 -3.19 19.12
N ARG A 14 -12.65 -2.58 19.79
CA ARG A 14 -13.20 -3.09 21.05
C ARG A 14 -13.90 -4.43 20.92
N SER A 15 -14.53 -4.69 19.77
CA SER A 15 -15.14 -5.99 19.50
C SER A 15 -14.15 -7.14 19.33
N ALA A 16 -12.89 -6.88 18.98
CA ALA A 16 -11.85 -7.89 18.86
C ALA A 16 -11.34 -8.36 20.24
N GLU A 17 -11.22 -7.46 21.21
CA GLU A 17 -10.85 -7.80 22.61
C GLU A 17 -11.98 -8.56 23.31
N GLN A 18 -13.24 -8.15 23.11
CA GLN A 18 -14.40 -8.85 23.66
C GLN A 18 -14.60 -10.26 23.06
N ALA A 19 -14.04 -10.55 21.90
CA ALA A 19 -14.06 -11.87 21.27
C ALA A 19 -12.99 -12.83 21.79
N GLY A 20 -12.24 -12.50 22.86
CA GLY A 20 -11.35 -13.42 23.56
C GLY A 20 -10.06 -13.76 22.82
N TYR A 21 -9.51 -12.89 22.00
CA TYR A 21 -8.23 -13.08 21.32
C TYR A 21 -7.07 -12.98 22.31
N LYS A 22 -6.49 -14.11 22.70
CA LYS A 22 -5.24 -14.15 23.47
C LYS A 22 -4.07 -13.77 22.54
N ALA A 23 -3.32 -12.75 22.95
CA ALA A 23 -2.05 -12.39 22.32
C ALA A 23 -1.09 -13.59 22.41
N GLY A 24 -0.79 -14.23 21.30
CA GLY A 24 0.18 -15.34 21.33
C GLY A 24 0.21 -16.30 20.13
N THR A 25 -0.80 -16.30 19.26
CA THR A 25 -0.79 -17.22 18.09
C THR A 25 -1.00 -16.45 16.80
N VAL A 26 0.11 -15.95 16.24
CA VAL A 26 0.12 -15.22 14.98
C VAL A 26 0.20 -16.21 13.82
N SER A 27 -0.93 -16.78 13.42
CA SER A 27 -1.11 -17.31 12.07
C SER A 27 -2.52 -17.10 11.51
N ALA A 28 -3.32 -16.24 12.12
CA ALA A 28 -4.60 -15.84 11.55
C ALA A 28 -4.46 -14.48 10.88
N ARG A 29 -4.74 -14.38 9.58
CA ARG A 29 -5.16 -13.11 9.00
C ARG A 29 -6.19 -12.52 9.95
N PRO A 30 -6.07 -11.25 10.39
CA PRO A 30 -7.10 -10.67 11.24
C PRO A 30 -8.43 -10.92 10.55
N ALA A 31 -9.36 -11.52 11.26
CA ALA A 31 -10.72 -11.68 10.78
C ALA A 31 -11.13 -10.27 10.33
N VAL A 32 -11.44 -10.12 9.04
CA VAL A 32 -11.88 -8.85 8.48
C VAL A 32 -13.04 -8.43 9.36
N ALA A 33 -12.84 -7.40 10.18
CA ALA A 33 -13.89 -6.84 10.99
C ALA A 33 -15.07 -6.63 10.06
N THR A 34 -16.20 -7.17 10.41
CA THR A 34 -17.43 -7.09 9.62
C THR A 34 -17.96 -5.66 9.70
N HIS A 35 -17.24 -4.71 9.09
CA HIS A 35 -17.84 -3.43 8.80
C HIS A 35 -19.09 -3.71 7.95
N PRO A 36 -20.22 -3.10 8.28
CA PRO A 36 -21.41 -3.25 7.46
C PRO A 36 -21.06 -2.70 6.07
N CYS A 37 -20.59 -3.61 5.21
CA CYS A 37 -20.28 -3.24 3.85
C CYS A 37 -21.57 -2.76 3.21
N THR A 38 -21.60 -1.52 2.78
CA THR A 38 -22.69 -0.91 2.01
C THR A 38 -22.86 -1.53 0.63
N CYS A 39 -22.07 -2.57 0.30
CA CYS A 39 -22.18 -3.33 -0.94
C CYS A 39 -23.60 -3.88 -1.11
N PRO A 40 -24.38 -3.45 -2.10
CA PRO A 40 -25.72 -3.94 -2.35
C PRO A 40 -25.74 -5.39 -2.90
N PHE A 41 -24.61 -5.87 -3.43
CA PHE A 41 -24.47 -7.17 -4.11
C PHE A 41 -23.69 -8.18 -3.27
N LYS A 42 -24.05 -8.34 -1.99
CA LYS A 42 -23.42 -9.32 -1.10
C LYS A 42 -23.65 -10.75 -1.61
N ARG A 43 -22.66 -11.63 -1.38
CA ARG A 43 -22.75 -13.05 -1.73
C ARG A 43 -22.47 -13.92 -0.52
N LYS A 44 -23.10 -15.10 -0.48
CA LYS A 44 -22.80 -16.12 0.53
C LYS A 44 -21.62 -16.97 0.06
N VAL A 45 -20.69 -17.25 0.96
CA VAL A 45 -19.55 -18.17 0.75
C VAL A 45 -19.55 -19.21 1.84
N LYS A 46 -19.26 -20.47 1.48
CA LYS A 46 -19.10 -21.55 2.45
C LYS A 46 -17.68 -21.49 3.03
N THR A 47 -17.57 -21.51 4.34
CA THR A 47 -16.29 -21.57 5.07
C THR A 47 -16.27 -22.81 5.95
N PRO A 48 -15.11 -23.23 6.49
CA PRO A 48 -15.05 -24.34 7.46
C PRO A 48 -15.92 -24.11 8.71
N ARG A 49 -16.26 -22.85 9.01
CA ARG A 49 -17.11 -22.46 10.16
C ARG A 49 -18.58 -22.23 9.80
N GLY A 50 -19.00 -22.59 8.58
CA GLY A 50 -20.35 -22.37 8.08
C GLY A 50 -20.45 -21.32 6.97
N TRP A 51 -21.68 -20.92 6.65
CA TRP A 51 -21.96 -19.91 5.64
C TRP A 51 -21.69 -18.50 6.15
N MET A 52 -20.98 -17.70 5.37
CA MET A 52 -20.69 -16.29 5.67
C MET A 52 -21.14 -15.41 4.52
N THR A 53 -21.75 -14.27 4.84
CA THR A 53 -22.08 -13.25 3.86
C THR A 53 -20.90 -12.29 3.69
N VAL A 54 -20.42 -12.14 2.47
CA VAL A 54 -19.26 -11.30 2.13
C VAL A 54 -19.62 -10.27 1.05
N PRO A 55 -18.91 -9.14 0.98
CA PRO A 55 -19.02 -8.19 -0.11
C PRO A 55 -18.73 -8.85 -1.46
N CYS A 56 -19.33 -8.34 -2.53
CA CYS A 56 -19.13 -8.91 -3.88
C CYS A 56 -17.70 -8.74 -4.42
N GLY A 57 -16.92 -7.79 -3.89
CA GLY A 57 -15.55 -7.49 -4.30
C GLY A 57 -15.40 -6.75 -5.63
N ARG A 58 -16.51 -6.51 -6.36
CA ARG A 58 -16.48 -5.98 -7.75
C ARG A 58 -17.18 -4.64 -7.92
N CYS A 59 -18.15 -4.28 -7.09
CA CYS A 59 -18.88 -3.02 -7.22
C CYS A 59 -18.04 -1.82 -6.75
N LEU A 60 -18.48 -0.62 -7.09
CA LEU A 60 -17.81 0.62 -6.74
C LEU A 60 -17.60 0.78 -5.22
N TYR A 61 -18.57 0.36 -4.41
CA TYR A 61 -18.46 0.37 -2.95
C TYR A 61 -17.32 -0.53 -2.46
N CYS A 62 -17.20 -1.75 -3.01
CA CYS A 62 -16.11 -2.66 -2.69
C CYS A 62 -14.75 -2.12 -3.13
N ALA A 63 -14.68 -1.50 -4.30
CA ALA A 63 -13.47 -0.87 -4.80
C ALA A 63 -13.05 0.33 -3.92
N GLN A 64 -14.00 1.14 -3.48
CA GLN A 64 -13.74 2.25 -2.56
C GLN A 64 -13.23 1.73 -1.21
N HIS A 65 -13.89 0.74 -0.63
CA HIS A 65 -13.50 0.14 0.66
C HIS A 65 -12.07 -0.43 0.59
N LYS A 66 -11.76 -1.17 -0.48
CA LYS A 66 -10.43 -1.71 -0.71
C LYS A 66 -9.37 -0.63 -0.90
N SER A 67 -9.72 0.46 -1.58
CA SER A 67 -8.84 1.63 -1.73
C SER A 67 -8.53 2.27 -0.37
N ASN A 68 -9.54 2.43 0.48
CA ASN A 68 -9.37 2.99 1.82
C ASN A 68 -8.52 2.06 2.71
N ASP A 69 -8.76 0.74 2.69
CA ASP A 69 -7.94 -0.24 3.42
C ASP A 69 -6.47 -0.16 3.00
N TRP A 70 -6.18 -0.12 1.70
CA TRP A 70 -4.81 0.04 1.22
C TRP A 70 -4.19 1.38 1.62
N THR A 71 -4.96 2.46 1.61
CA THR A 71 -4.50 3.78 2.06
C THR A 71 -4.10 3.75 3.53
N THR A 72 -4.95 3.18 4.40
CA THR A 72 -4.65 2.98 5.82
C THR A 72 -3.39 2.14 6.00
N ARG A 73 -3.25 1.01 5.30
CA ARG A 73 -2.06 0.15 5.36
C ARG A 73 -0.79 0.89 4.96
N CYS A 74 -0.85 1.76 3.95
CA CYS A 74 0.30 2.57 3.55
C CYS A 74 0.69 3.55 4.64
N TYR A 75 -0.25 4.26 5.26
CA TYR A 75 0.04 5.15 6.37
C TYR A 75 0.61 4.41 7.57
N CYS A 76 0.06 3.25 7.89
CA CYS A 76 0.59 2.38 8.92
C CYS A 76 2.05 1.97 8.63
N GLU A 77 2.38 1.57 7.42
CA GLU A 77 3.75 1.20 7.04
C GLU A 77 4.69 2.41 7.09
N MET A 78 4.21 3.60 6.69
CA MET A 78 4.98 4.85 6.77
C MET A 78 5.34 5.20 8.22
N SER A 79 4.43 5.02 9.18
CA SER A 79 4.65 5.38 10.58
C SER A 79 5.79 4.60 11.25
N VAL A 80 6.12 3.41 10.75
CA VAL A 80 7.23 2.56 11.25
C VAL A 80 8.44 2.54 10.34
N SER A 81 8.39 3.25 9.22
CA SER A 81 9.50 3.37 8.28
C SER A 81 10.38 4.55 8.67
N SER A 82 11.70 4.40 8.53
CA SER A 82 12.63 5.51 8.75
C SER A 82 12.39 6.64 7.77
N ARG A 83 12.08 6.28 6.51
CA ARG A 83 11.74 7.22 5.46
C ARG A 83 10.89 6.57 4.38
N THR A 84 10.07 7.37 3.71
CA THR A 84 9.25 6.92 2.59
C THR A 84 9.49 7.82 1.39
N PHE A 85 9.56 7.23 0.20
CA PHE A 85 9.65 7.98 -1.07
C PHE A 85 8.58 7.49 -2.04
N PHE A 86 8.00 8.44 -2.77
CA PHE A 86 7.20 8.14 -3.95
C PHE A 86 8.11 8.22 -5.17
N VAL A 87 8.16 7.15 -5.95
CA VAL A 87 9.05 7.02 -7.11
C VAL A 87 8.23 6.68 -8.35
N THR A 88 8.52 7.37 -9.44
CA THR A 88 8.02 7.03 -10.77
C THR A 88 9.18 6.51 -11.62
N LEU A 89 9.04 5.30 -12.16
CA LEU A 89 9.95 4.75 -13.18
C LEU A 89 9.23 4.83 -14.52
N THR A 90 9.91 5.34 -15.52
CA THR A 90 9.38 5.49 -16.89
C THR A 90 10.36 4.88 -17.86
N TYR A 91 9.90 4.06 -18.79
CA TYR A 91 10.75 3.55 -19.86
C TYR A 91 11.16 4.66 -20.83
N ASP A 92 12.38 4.65 -21.32
CA ASP A 92 12.82 5.48 -22.44
C ASP A 92 12.42 4.88 -23.79
N ASP A 93 12.82 5.56 -24.89
CA ASP A 93 12.44 5.14 -26.25
C ASP A 93 13.19 3.90 -26.73
N SER A 94 14.33 3.57 -26.13
CA SER A 94 15.11 2.37 -26.46
C SER A 94 14.57 1.12 -25.74
N HIS A 95 13.76 1.31 -24.68
CA HIS A 95 13.20 0.23 -23.87
C HIS A 95 11.67 0.24 -23.91
N LYS A 96 11.06 0.28 -25.09
CA LYS A 96 9.59 0.29 -25.28
C LYS A 96 8.94 -1.07 -24.96
N GLU A 97 9.27 -1.62 -23.79
CA GLU A 97 8.65 -2.86 -23.32
C GLU A 97 7.23 -2.60 -22.78
N SER A 98 6.42 -3.63 -22.74
CA SER A 98 5.17 -3.61 -21.99
C SER A 98 5.44 -3.63 -20.49
N ILE A 99 4.47 -3.18 -19.67
CA ILE A 99 4.59 -3.30 -18.21
C ILE A 99 4.80 -4.77 -17.82
N ASN A 100 5.90 -5.05 -17.14
CA ASN A 100 6.37 -6.40 -16.84
C ASN A 100 6.76 -6.54 -15.37
N LYS A 101 6.21 -7.57 -14.72
CA LYS A 101 6.49 -7.85 -13.29
C LYS A 101 7.94 -8.28 -13.08
N GLU A 102 8.50 -9.05 -14.00
CA GLU A 102 9.87 -9.56 -13.89
C GLU A 102 10.89 -8.43 -13.93
N THR A 103 10.69 -7.42 -14.78
CA THR A 103 11.57 -6.25 -14.87
C THR A 103 11.60 -5.49 -13.54
N LEU A 104 10.43 -5.25 -12.96
CA LEU A 104 10.35 -4.60 -11.65
C LEU A 104 10.95 -5.45 -10.53
N GLN A 105 10.72 -6.77 -10.55
CA GLN A 105 11.31 -7.68 -9.56
C GLN A 105 12.84 -7.75 -9.67
N ARG A 106 13.40 -7.75 -10.90
CA ARG A 106 14.86 -7.69 -11.14
C ARG A 106 15.44 -6.37 -10.60
N PHE A 107 14.75 -5.25 -10.83
CA PHE A 107 15.13 -3.97 -10.25
C PHE A 107 15.19 -4.03 -8.72
N PHE A 108 14.16 -4.54 -8.07
CA PHE A 108 14.14 -4.71 -6.61
C PHE A 108 15.22 -5.66 -6.10
N LYS A 109 15.54 -6.72 -6.85
CA LYS A 109 16.65 -7.64 -6.50
C LYS A 109 18.00 -6.92 -6.54
N ARG A 110 18.24 -6.06 -7.58
CA ARG A 110 19.47 -5.25 -7.67
C ARG A 110 19.60 -4.29 -6.49
N LEU A 111 18.54 -3.56 -6.15
CA LEU A 111 18.53 -2.65 -5.00
C LEU A 111 18.88 -3.39 -3.69
N ARG A 112 18.32 -4.57 -3.46
CA ARG A 112 18.65 -5.39 -2.28
C ARG A 112 20.09 -5.89 -2.30
N LYS A 113 20.62 -6.25 -3.47
CA LYS A 113 22.05 -6.59 -3.64
C LYS A 113 22.96 -5.44 -3.28
N TYR A 114 22.55 -4.20 -3.52
CA TYR A 114 23.25 -2.98 -3.10
C TYR A 114 23.02 -2.61 -1.63
N GLY A 115 22.39 -3.48 -0.84
CA GLY A 115 22.20 -3.31 0.59
C GLY A 115 20.94 -2.52 0.99
N LEU A 116 20.10 -2.09 0.03
CA LEU A 116 18.89 -1.35 0.38
C LEU A 116 17.86 -2.26 1.03
N GLN A 117 17.49 -1.92 2.27
CA GLN A 117 16.42 -2.58 3.01
C GLN A 117 15.13 -1.77 2.90
N PHE A 118 14.15 -2.32 2.22
CA PHE A 118 12.91 -1.62 1.95
C PHE A 118 11.73 -2.58 1.81
N ARG A 119 10.56 -2.01 2.05
CA ARG A 119 9.28 -2.58 1.66
C ARG A 119 8.65 -1.65 0.63
N TYR A 120 7.66 -2.13 -0.09
CA TYR A 120 7.09 -1.36 -1.19
C TYR A 120 5.64 -1.73 -1.49
N ILE A 121 4.92 -0.80 -2.11
CA ILE A 121 3.75 -1.02 -2.94
C ILE A 121 3.99 -0.34 -4.28
N ALA A 122 3.77 -1.05 -5.36
CA ALA A 122 3.99 -0.59 -6.73
C ALA A 122 2.72 -0.77 -7.56
N LEU A 123 2.41 0.22 -8.36
CA LEU A 123 1.38 0.23 -9.38
C LEU A 123 2.06 0.32 -10.74
N ALA A 124 1.72 -0.58 -11.67
CA ALA A 124 2.13 -0.52 -13.06
C ALA A 124 0.96 -0.07 -13.92
N GLU A 125 1.18 0.91 -14.78
CA GLU A 125 0.16 1.45 -15.68
C GLU A 125 0.77 2.03 -16.95
N TYR A 126 -0.08 2.32 -17.92
CA TYR A 126 0.29 3.06 -19.12
C TYR A 126 -0.13 4.52 -18.99
N GLY A 127 0.75 5.43 -19.37
CA GLY A 127 0.48 6.85 -19.36
C GLY A 127 -0.72 7.21 -20.26
N PRO A 128 -1.54 8.20 -19.87
CA PRO A 128 -2.83 8.47 -20.55
C PRO A 128 -2.69 9.04 -21.96
N ARG A 129 -1.56 9.64 -22.30
CA ARG A 129 -1.34 10.27 -23.62
C ARG A 129 -0.43 9.45 -24.52
N SER A 130 0.75 9.07 -24.01
CA SER A 130 1.78 8.40 -24.80
C SER A 130 1.71 6.88 -24.70
N LEU A 131 0.81 6.32 -23.91
CA LEU A 131 0.74 4.91 -23.55
C LEU A 131 2.10 4.34 -23.09
N ARG A 132 3.01 5.21 -22.64
CA ARG A 132 4.33 4.82 -22.15
C ARG A 132 4.17 4.07 -20.82
N PRO A 133 4.85 2.93 -20.65
CA PRO A 133 4.80 2.18 -19.40
C PRO A 133 5.39 2.97 -18.24
N HIS A 134 4.70 2.97 -17.09
CA HIS A 134 5.14 3.60 -15.85
C HIS A 134 4.96 2.64 -14.69
N TYR A 135 5.86 2.78 -13.70
CA TYR A 135 5.69 2.19 -12.38
C TYR A 135 5.68 3.30 -11.33
N HIS A 136 4.61 3.38 -10.57
CA HIS A 136 4.53 4.26 -9.41
C HIS A 136 4.75 3.43 -8.15
N ILE A 137 5.73 3.80 -7.34
CA ILE A 137 6.19 2.98 -6.22
C ILE A 137 6.27 3.83 -4.96
N LEU A 138 5.66 3.37 -3.87
CA LEU A 138 6.00 3.84 -2.54
C LEU A 138 7.07 2.91 -1.97
N PHE A 139 8.24 3.46 -1.70
CA PHE A 139 9.32 2.80 -0.98
C PHE A 139 9.24 3.15 0.51
N PHE A 140 9.17 2.15 1.35
CA PHE A 140 9.21 2.25 2.80
C PHE A 140 10.57 1.76 3.28
N LEU A 141 11.49 2.69 3.61
CA LEU A 141 12.85 2.36 3.97
C LEU A 141 12.95 1.95 5.44
N ARG A 142 13.79 0.96 5.73
CA ARG A 142 14.10 0.52 7.10
C ARG A 142 15.24 1.31 7.74
N SER A 143 16.05 1.96 6.93
CA SER A 143 17.10 2.87 7.35
C SER A 143 17.19 4.03 6.37
N ASP A 144 17.33 5.24 6.88
CA ASP A 144 17.43 6.49 6.11
C ASP A 144 18.86 7.09 6.12
N ARG A 145 19.81 6.41 6.81
CA ARG A 145 21.17 6.93 7.06
C ARG A 145 21.82 7.59 5.85
N TYR A 146 21.53 7.12 4.64
CA TYR A 146 22.17 7.58 3.40
C TYR A 146 21.23 8.40 2.49
N PHE A 147 19.93 8.41 2.75
CA PHE A 147 18.95 9.01 1.83
C PHE A 147 18.28 10.24 2.47
N THR A 148 19.03 11.33 2.49
CA THR A 148 18.61 12.58 3.14
C THR A 148 17.59 13.38 2.32
N SER A 149 17.48 13.11 1.02
CA SER A 149 16.54 13.79 0.13
C SER A 149 16.09 12.89 -1.03
N PRO A 150 14.97 13.23 -1.70
CA PRO A 150 14.52 12.53 -2.91
C PRO A 150 15.59 12.49 -4.00
N ALA A 151 16.33 13.58 -4.20
CA ALA A 151 17.38 13.66 -5.23
C ALA A 151 18.55 12.70 -4.96
N VAL A 152 18.91 12.49 -3.69
CA VAL A 152 19.94 11.50 -3.31
C VAL A 152 19.42 10.08 -3.56
N PHE A 153 18.18 9.83 -3.20
CA PHE A 153 17.56 8.52 -3.43
C PHE A 153 17.40 8.22 -4.93
N GLU A 154 16.99 9.20 -5.73
CA GLU A 154 16.87 9.09 -7.18
C GLU A 154 18.20 8.70 -7.84
N ARG A 155 19.31 9.38 -7.47
CA ARG A 155 20.66 9.04 -7.96
C ARG A 155 21.05 7.60 -7.63
N PHE A 156 20.74 7.13 -6.43
CA PHE A 156 20.98 5.73 -6.03
C PHE A 156 20.15 4.76 -6.87
N LEU A 157 18.86 5.06 -7.09
CA LEU A 157 17.98 4.20 -7.89
C LEU A 157 18.44 4.11 -9.36
N ASN A 158 18.98 5.19 -9.92
CA ASN A 158 19.47 5.23 -11.29
C ASN A 158 20.58 4.19 -11.54
N VAL A 159 21.39 3.86 -10.54
CA VAL A 159 22.40 2.79 -10.65
C VAL A 159 21.77 1.42 -10.90
N ALA A 160 20.52 1.22 -10.54
CA ALA A 160 19.81 -0.06 -10.65
C ALA A 160 18.77 -0.09 -11.76
N TRP A 161 18.26 1.07 -12.19
CA TRP A 161 17.26 1.17 -13.24
C TRP A 161 17.90 1.47 -14.60
N HIS A 162 18.05 0.51 -15.45
CA HIS A 162 18.73 0.64 -16.73
C HIS A 162 17.79 0.81 -17.93
N ALA A 163 16.52 1.15 -17.68
CA ALA A 163 15.48 1.11 -18.71
C ALA A 163 14.77 2.45 -18.94
N GLY A 164 15.35 3.57 -18.45
CA GLY A 164 14.78 4.89 -18.69
C GLY A 164 14.89 5.85 -17.51
N HIS A 165 13.86 6.66 -17.28
CA HIS A 165 13.89 7.79 -16.35
C HIS A 165 13.34 7.42 -14.98
N ILE A 166 13.90 8.05 -13.95
CA ILE A 166 13.39 7.98 -12.57
C ILE A 166 13.03 9.38 -12.11
N GLN A 167 11.98 9.46 -11.31
CA GLN A 167 11.67 10.65 -10.53
C GLN A 167 11.30 10.21 -9.12
N ALA A 168 12.02 10.72 -8.12
CA ALA A 168 11.72 10.51 -6.70
C ALA A 168 11.16 11.80 -6.07
N LYS A 169 10.19 11.66 -5.19
CA LYS A 169 9.54 12.75 -4.45
C LYS A 169 9.25 12.33 -3.01
N GLU A 170 9.10 13.32 -2.12
CA GLU A 170 8.45 13.06 -0.84
C GLU A 170 7.00 12.63 -1.09
N PRO A 171 6.49 11.67 -0.34
CA PRO A 171 5.13 11.19 -0.54
C PRO A 171 4.12 12.21 -0.03
N GLU A 172 3.14 12.53 -0.85
CA GLU A 172 1.98 13.34 -0.48
C GLU A 172 0.72 12.49 -0.41
N LYS A 173 -0.33 12.99 0.26
CA LYS A 173 -1.64 12.31 0.34
C LYS A 173 -2.18 11.88 -1.02
N GLN A 174 -2.00 12.73 -2.03
CA GLN A 174 -2.43 12.44 -3.39
C GLN A 174 -1.68 11.25 -4.01
N HIS A 175 -0.37 11.11 -3.79
CA HIS A 175 0.43 10.00 -4.29
C HIS A 175 -0.02 8.67 -3.67
N ILE A 176 -0.29 8.67 -2.37
CA ILE A 176 -0.76 7.47 -1.65
C ILE A 176 -2.14 7.07 -2.15
N LYS A 177 -3.08 8.03 -2.20
CA LYS A 177 -4.42 7.79 -2.74
C LYS A 177 -4.39 7.29 -4.18
N TYR A 178 -3.47 7.82 -5.00
CA TYR A 178 -3.32 7.41 -6.39
C TYR A 178 -2.97 5.94 -6.52
N ILE A 179 -1.91 5.48 -5.84
CA ILE A 179 -1.51 4.06 -5.85
C ILE A 179 -2.61 3.17 -5.26
N CYS A 180 -3.30 3.63 -4.20
CA CYS A 180 -4.32 2.84 -3.53
C CYS A 180 -5.65 2.79 -4.29
N SER A 181 -6.00 3.84 -5.05
CA SER A 181 -7.29 3.95 -5.76
C SER A 181 -7.39 3.11 -7.05
N TYR A 182 -6.37 2.33 -7.37
CA TYR A 182 -6.31 1.53 -8.59
C TYR A 182 -7.52 0.61 -8.80
N ASP A 183 -8.07 0.04 -7.72
CA ASP A 183 -9.24 -0.84 -7.82
C ASP A 183 -10.48 -0.13 -8.42
N LYS A 184 -10.51 1.21 -8.40
CA LYS A 184 -11.54 2.02 -9.10
C LYS A 184 -11.28 2.12 -10.60
N LYS A 185 -10.01 1.98 -11.03
CA LYS A 185 -9.59 2.04 -12.43
C LYS A 185 -9.73 0.70 -13.16
N MET A 186 -10.17 -0.36 -12.48
CA MET A 186 -10.37 -1.70 -13.06
C MET A 186 -11.36 -1.74 -14.24
N TYR A 187 -12.12 -0.64 -14.43
CA TYR A 187 -13.04 -0.46 -15.56
C TYR A 187 -12.37 0.22 -16.76
N LEU A 188 -11.08 0.57 -16.67
CA LEU A 188 -10.33 1.13 -17.78
C LEU A 188 -9.75 -0.01 -18.62
N SER A 189 -9.76 0.19 -19.94
CA SER A 189 -9.36 -0.81 -20.93
C SER A 189 -7.86 -1.15 -20.95
N THR A 190 -7.03 -0.43 -20.20
CA THR A 190 -5.57 -0.66 -20.15
C THR A 190 -5.20 -1.64 -19.05
N PRO A 191 -4.38 -2.67 -19.35
CA PRO A 191 -3.92 -3.61 -18.36
C PRO A 191 -3.04 -2.90 -17.33
N THR A 192 -3.38 -3.09 -16.08
CA THR A 192 -2.67 -2.50 -14.95
C THR A 192 -2.61 -3.54 -13.82
N TRP A 193 -1.59 -3.49 -12.97
CA TRP A 193 -1.45 -4.40 -11.86
C TRP A 193 -0.70 -3.78 -10.68
N LYS A 194 -0.87 -4.37 -9.50
CA LYS A 194 -0.13 -4.01 -8.29
C LYS A 194 0.83 -5.11 -7.87
N LEU A 195 1.96 -4.70 -7.31
CA LEU A 195 2.93 -5.56 -6.65
C LEU A 195 3.29 -4.94 -5.29
N TYR A 196 3.37 -5.77 -4.24
CA TYR A 196 3.65 -5.28 -2.89
C TYR A 196 4.35 -6.31 -2.03
N SER A 197 5.01 -5.86 -0.97
CA SER A 197 5.64 -6.74 0.01
C SER A 197 4.60 -7.57 0.76
N LEU A 198 4.84 -8.90 0.86
CA LEU A 198 3.86 -9.86 1.37
C LEU A 198 4.18 -10.41 2.77
N LYS A 199 5.44 -10.46 3.16
CA LYS A 199 5.86 -11.13 4.40
C LYS A 199 6.67 -10.19 5.30
N PRO A 200 6.05 -9.63 6.35
CA PRO A 200 4.61 -9.54 6.62
C PRO A 200 3.91 -8.70 5.54
N GLY A 201 2.58 -8.66 5.50
CA GLY A 201 1.83 -7.78 4.59
C GLY A 201 2.12 -6.29 4.89
N ILE A 202 1.95 -5.40 3.91
CA ILE A 202 2.04 -3.95 4.14
C ILE A 202 1.04 -3.55 5.23
N GLY A 203 1.52 -2.76 6.19
CA GLY A 203 0.70 -2.25 7.28
C GLY A 203 0.23 -3.31 8.29
N THR A 204 0.96 -4.43 8.47
CA THR A 204 0.53 -5.53 9.36
C THR A 204 1.61 -6.03 10.32
N ASN A 205 2.69 -5.29 10.55
CA ASN A 205 3.68 -5.73 11.52
C ASN A 205 3.27 -5.38 12.96
N ASN A 206 3.72 -6.19 13.94
CA ASN A 206 3.32 -6.03 15.35
C ASN A 206 3.82 -4.72 15.96
N GLU A 207 5.02 -4.28 15.62
CA GLU A 207 5.61 -3.01 16.09
C GLU A 207 4.74 -1.82 15.68
N MET A 208 4.26 -1.82 14.46
CA MET A 208 3.37 -0.81 13.95
C MET A 208 2.02 -0.82 14.67
N SER A 209 1.43 -1.99 14.86
CA SER A 209 0.15 -2.11 15.57
C SER A 209 0.26 -1.58 17.00
N ALA A 210 1.38 -1.86 17.69
CA ALA A 210 1.63 -1.34 19.04
C ALA A 210 1.77 0.20 19.05
N ARG A 211 2.51 0.78 18.11
CA ARG A 211 2.68 2.25 18.02
C ARG A 211 1.37 2.96 17.70
N ILE A 212 0.59 2.45 16.76
CA ILE A 212 -0.72 3.01 16.41
C ILE A 212 -1.67 2.92 17.59
N LEU A 213 -1.67 1.78 18.28
CA LEU A 213 -2.51 1.59 19.45
C LEU A 213 -2.10 2.57 20.58
N ALA A 214 -0.81 2.74 20.86
CA ALA A 214 -0.31 3.69 21.85
C ALA A 214 -0.72 5.13 21.50
N GLU A 215 -0.47 5.59 20.26
CA GLU A 215 -0.84 6.92 19.81
C GLU A 215 -2.36 7.14 19.88
N PHE A 216 -3.14 6.11 19.55
CA PHE A 216 -4.59 6.18 19.66
C PHE A 216 -5.08 6.26 21.12
N LEU A 217 -4.48 5.48 22.03
CA LEU A 217 -4.83 5.52 23.45
C LEU A 217 -4.52 6.88 24.08
N ASP A 218 -3.44 7.53 23.62
CA ASP A 218 -3.03 8.84 24.14
C ASP A 218 -3.85 10.00 23.56
N THR A 219 -4.18 9.95 22.27
CA THR A 219 -4.76 11.11 21.56
C THR A 219 -6.23 10.92 21.18
N GLY A 220 -6.75 9.70 21.19
CA GLY A 220 -8.07 9.36 20.65
C GLY A 220 -8.19 9.53 19.12
N VAL A 221 -7.11 9.95 18.44
CA VAL A 221 -7.09 10.26 17.01
C VAL A 221 -5.89 9.58 16.34
N PHE A 222 -6.13 8.95 15.20
CA PHE A 222 -5.05 8.42 14.35
C PHE A 222 -4.56 9.53 13.42
N THR A 223 -3.39 10.10 13.72
CA THR A 223 -2.72 11.07 12.86
C THR A 223 -1.55 10.40 12.15
N PRO A 224 -1.71 10.01 10.88
CA PRO A 224 -0.58 9.49 10.11
C PRO A 224 0.47 10.60 9.95
N LYS A 225 1.72 10.33 10.35
CA LYS A 225 2.85 11.22 10.01
C LYS A 225 3.03 11.21 8.48
N ILE A 226 2.91 12.36 7.87
CA ILE A 226 3.18 12.63 6.45
C ILE A 226 4.47 13.40 6.34
#